data_e13029f90b89a5b60f64625d01f98b03
#
_entry.id   e13029f90b89a5b60f64625d01f98b03
#
_cell.length_a   1.000
_cell.length_b   1.000
_cell.length_c   1.000
_cell.angle_alpha   90.00
_cell.angle_beta   90.00
_cell.angle_gamma   90.00
#
_symmetry.space_group_name_H-M   'P 1'
#
loop_
_entity.id
_entity.type
_entity.pdbx_description
1 polymer ?
#
loop_
_entity_poly.entity_id
_entity_poly.type
_entity_poly.pdbx_seq_one_letter_code
_entity_poly.pdbx_strand_id
1 'polypeptide(L)'
;MRGYCQSGGKMHIARAKLHYWEEPPISGTRGSGTIFFTGCSLRCAFCQNSEISGESLHGKDFTVEEFIETIKKLEAMGAHNINLVTPTHFASQIAEALRIYKPRVPVVYNCGGYESVETLRMLEGLVDIYLPDFKYADDDLAVRLSNAPHYCETALAAIHEMVRQTGENVYDENGMLQQGIIIRQLILPGHTRNSMQALELIKQHFPGVPVSLMSQYTPMGRVLHEPEFADINRRITLRESRKVQNYMLELGLPGFCQKRSAAGERYIPDFTQFDTVNLGEEKSMQTTIRLLSPMEKVMAQEEKTFAPYPRASALRGEETAFQAIVTGEGEHYIEVRTDAPVKVAVYREGYVPCTLSAYPDRFDDDYITIEPSTFPDVLYPVTDGAVNVNGREVLWVSLKVNDDAAGGDYPVEISANGKSEIFRLTVVPVTLPEQ
;
A
#
# COMPACT_ATOMS: atom_id res chain seq x y z
N MET A 1 17.17 -16.31 -24.81
CA MET A 1 17.00 -14.96 -25.38
C MET A 1 16.10 -14.17 -24.43
N ARG A 2 16.50 -12.98 -24.00
CA ARG A 2 15.62 -12.08 -23.25
C ARG A 2 14.93 -11.14 -24.23
N GLY A 3 13.61 -10.96 -24.07
CA GLY A 3 12.83 -10.03 -24.89
C GLY A 3 13.08 -8.56 -24.50
N TYR A 4 12.33 -7.64 -25.10
CA TYR A 4 12.38 -6.19 -24.78
C TYR A 4 12.10 -5.91 -23.29
N CYS A 5 11.22 -6.72 -22.66
CA CYS A 5 10.91 -6.69 -21.23
C CYS A 5 12.06 -7.15 -20.33
N GLN A 6 13.18 -7.62 -20.88
CA GLN A 6 14.34 -8.19 -20.17
C GLN A 6 14.06 -9.49 -19.39
N SER A 7 12.85 -10.06 -19.51
CA SER A 7 12.42 -11.26 -18.78
C SER A 7 12.77 -12.55 -19.52
N GLY A 8 12.99 -13.61 -18.77
CA GLY A 8 13.21 -14.97 -19.27
C GLY A 8 11.92 -15.77 -19.44
N GLY A 9 12.04 -17.10 -19.55
CA GLY A 9 10.89 -18.01 -19.68
C GLY A 9 10.18 -18.35 -18.36
N LYS A 10 10.66 -17.86 -17.21
CA LYS A 10 10.03 -18.04 -15.89
C LYS A 10 9.43 -16.73 -15.42
N MET A 11 8.35 -16.81 -14.65
CA MET A 11 7.81 -15.63 -13.98
C MET A 11 8.84 -15.08 -12.99
N HIS A 12 9.17 -13.80 -13.12
CA HIS A 12 10.09 -13.13 -12.21
C HIS A 12 9.32 -12.11 -11.38
N ILE A 13 9.27 -12.31 -10.06
CA ILE A 13 8.45 -11.53 -9.13
C ILE A 13 9.36 -10.77 -8.18
N ALA A 14 9.14 -9.45 -8.10
CA ALA A 14 9.86 -8.57 -7.20
C ALA A 14 9.27 -8.56 -5.79
N ARG A 15 7.94 -8.58 -5.72
CA ARG A 15 7.22 -8.46 -4.44
C ARG A 15 5.84 -9.11 -4.55
N ALA A 16 5.38 -9.72 -3.45
CA ALA A 16 4.02 -10.20 -3.31
C ALA A 16 3.54 -9.97 -1.86
N LYS A 17 2.62 -9.02 -1.66
CA LYS A 17 2.16 -8.58 -0.34
C LYS A 17 0.80 -7.90 -0.43
N LEU A 18 0.13 -7.70 0.71
CA LEU A 18 -1.04 -6.81 0.76
C LEU A 18 -0.60 -5.36 0.47
N HIS A 19 -1.34 -4.69 -0.41
CA HIS A 19 -1.14 -3.30 -0.79
C HIS A 19 -2.44 -2.52 -0.63
N TYR A 20 -2.36 -1.33 -0.02
CA TYR A 20 -3.55 -0.57 0.42
C TYR A 20 -3.79 0.71 -0.39
N TRP A 21 -2.96 0.95 -1.41
CA TRP A 21 -2.94 2.23 -2.12
C TRP A 21 -3.36 2.13 -3.60
N GLU A 22 -4.04 1.05 -3.98
CA GLU A 22 -4.74 0.99 -5.25
C GLU A 22 -6.06 1.77 -5.17
N GLU A 23 -6.81 1.81 -6.24
CA GLU A 23 -8.12 2.44 -6.29
C GLU A 23 -9.03 1.95 -5.15
N PRO A 24 -9.89 2.85 -4.57
CA PRO A 24 -10.72 2.49 -3.43
C PRO A 24 -11.55 1.20 -3.60
N PRO A 25 -12.17 0.92 -4.79
CA PRO A 25 -12.90 -0.33 -5.01
C PRO A 25 -12.01 -1.56 -5.17
N ILE A 26 -10.68 -1.39 -5.19
CA ILE A 26 -9.68 -2.48 -5.33
C ILE A 26 -9.03 -2.79 -3.98
N SER A 27 -8.48 -1.79 -3.30
CA SER A 27 -7.79 -2.00 -2.02
C SER A 27 -8.74 -2.15 -0.83
N GLY A 28 -9.81 -1.35 -0.79
CA GLY A 28 -10.75 -1.35 0.33
C GLY A 28 -10.05 -1.22 1.68
N THR A 29 -10.57 -1.92 2.69
CA THR A 29 -10.04 -1.89 4.07
C THR A 29 -9.06 -3.01 4.38
N ARG A 30 -9.10 -4.13 3.64
CA ARG A 30 -8.25 -5.31 3.87
C ARG A 30 -7.03 -5.38 2.95
N GLY A 31 -6.96 -4.46 1.98
CA GLY A 31 -5.88 -4.41 0.99
C GLY A 31 -6.08 -5.36 -0.20
N SER A 32 -5.31 -5.09 -1.23
CA SER A 32 -5.19 -5.88 -2.45
C SER A 32 -4.00 -6.83 -2.33
N GLY A 33 -4.16 -8.11 -2.64
CA GLY A 33 -3.08 -9.09 -2.69
C GLY A 33 -2.22 -8.87 -3.94
N THR A 34 -1.29 -7.93 -3.85
CA THR A 34 -0.58 -7.41 -5.01
C THR A 34 0.70 -8.17 -5.29
N ILE A 35 0.86 -8.61 -6.54
CA ILE A 35 2.04 -9.31 -7.06
C ILE A 35 2.69 -8.43 -8.13
N PHE A 36 3.89 -7.92 -7.84
CA PHE A 36 4.68 -7.08 -8.74
C PHE A 36 5.64 -7.93 -9.57
N PHE A 37 5.41 -7.97 -10.88
CA PHE A 37 6.31 -8.62 -11.82
C PHE A 37 7.44 -7.69 -12.23
N THR A 38 8.63 -8.25 -12.47
CA THR A 38 9.79 -7.49 -12.95
C THR A 38 9.82 -7.45 -14.47
N GLY A 39 10.41 -6.39 -14.99
CA GLY A 39 10.38 -6.10 -16.41
C GLY A 39 9.07 -5.43 -16.83
N CYS A 40 9.04 -4.85 -18.03
CA CYS A 40 7.86 -4.19 -18.57
C CYS A 40 7.93 -4.13 -20.09
N SER A 41 6.78 -4.22 -20.76
CA SER A 41 6.66 -3.98 -22.20
C SER A 41 6.81 -2.51 -22.60
N LEU A 42 6.64 -1.59 -21.64
CA LEU A 42 6.85 -0.15 -21.78
C LEU A 42 8.18 0.29 -21.17
N ARG A 43 8.67 1.48 -21.56
CA ARG A 43 9.88 2.11 -21.02
C ARG A 43 9.59 3.53 -20.54
N CYS A 44 8.54 3.68 -19.72
CA CYS A 44 8.13 4.98 -19.20
C CYS A 44 9.28 5.67 -18.45
N ALA A 45 9.66 6.88 -18.90
CA ALA A 45 10.73 7.64 -18.28
C ALA A 45 10.45 8.00 -16.82
N PHE A 46 9.14 8.12 -16.46
CA PHE A 46 8.63 8.48 -15.14
C PHE A 46 8.09 7.28 -14.35
N CYS A 47 8.55 6.07 -14.64
CA CYS A 47 8.01 4.86 -14.00
C CYS A 47 8.23 4.89 -12.49
N GLN A 48 7.15 4.79 -11.71
CA GLN A 48 7.23 4.68 -10.25
C GLN A 48 7.90 3.37 -9.81
N ASN A 49 7.74 2.32 -10.62
CA ASN A 49 8.34 1.02 -10.40
C ASN A 49 9.66 0.86 -11.20
N SER A 50 10.42 1.96 -11.40
CA SER A 50 11.63 1.96 -12.24
C SER A 50 12.69 0.96 -11.77
N GLU A 51 12.77 0.68 -10.47
CA GLU A 51 13.71 -0.29 -9.89
C GLU A 51 13.47 -1.73 -10.36
N ILE A 52 12.22 -2.06 -10.72
CA ILE A 52 11.85 -3.42 -11.15
C ILE A 52 11.43 -3.50 -12.61
N SER A 53 11.15 -2.38 -13.27
CA SER A 53 10.76 -2.33 -14.70
C SER A 53 11.93 -2.11 -15.65
N GLY A 54 13.11 -1.78 -15.11
CA GLY A 54 14.34 -1.44 -15.85
C GLY A 54 15.23 -2.63 -16.18
N GLU A 55 16.55 -2.37 -16.26
CA GLU A 55 17.58 -3.37 -16.61
C GLU A 55 18.03 -4.23 -15.42
N SER A 56 17.99 -3.70 -14.20
CA SER A 56 18.27 -4.45 -12.99
C SER A 56 16.99 -5.11 -12.48
N LEU A 57 16.89 -6.42 -12.67
CA LEU A 57 15.74 -7.20 -12.24
C LEU A 57 15.92 -7.62 -10.78
N HIS A 58 15.40 -6.83 -9.84
CA HIS A 58 15.24 -7.26 -8.46
C HIS A 58 14.09 -8.26 -8.38
N GLY A 59 14.28 -9.39 -7.70
CA GLY A 59 13.24 -10.40 -7.53
C GLY A 59 13.77 -11.82 -7.62
N LYS A 60 12.85 -12.78 -7.71
CA LYS A 60 13.15 -14.22 -7.87
C LYS A 60 12.31 -14.83 -8.97
N ASP A 61 12.84 -15.91 -9.56
CA ASP A 61 12.12 -16.77 -10.49
C ASP A 61 11.12 -17.63 -9.74
N PHE A 62 9.90 -17.72 -10.28
CA PHE A 62 8.81 -18.55 -9.75
C PHE A 62 8.39 -19.59 -10.79
N THR A 63 8.14 -20.81 -10.31
CA THR A 63 7.38 -21.81 -11.07
C THR A 63 5.89 -21.50 -11.01
N VAL A 64 5.09 -22.19 -11.80
CA VAL A 64 3.63 -22.07 -11.78
C VAL A 64 3.07 -22.49 -10.41
N GLU A 65 3.63 -23.53 -9.80
CA GLU A 65 3.23 -24.03 -8.48
C GLU A 65 3.54 -23.02 -7.38
N GLU A 66 4.73 -22.43 -7.38
CA GLU A 66 5.14 -21.41 -6.41
C GLU A 66 4.27 -20.15 -6.54
N PHE A 67 3.90 -19.77 -7.75
CA PHE A 67 2.99 -18.67 -8.00
C PHE A 67 1.58 -18.96 -7.45
N ILE A 68 1.05 -20.17 -7.65
CA ILE A 68 -0.23 -20.60 -7.08
C ILE A 68 -0.18 -20.57 -5.55
N GLU A 69 0.89 -21.05 -4.92
CA GLU A 69 1.04 -20.99 -3.48
C GLU A 69 1.11 -19.54 -2.95
N THR A 70 1.72 -18.64 -3.71
CA THR A 70 1.72 -17.20 -3.39
C THR A 70 0.31 -16.63 -3.40
N ILE A 71 -0.50 -16.96 -4.41
CA ILE A 71 -1.91 -16.56 -4.49
C ILE A 71 -2.68 -17.05 -3.26
N LYS A 72 -2.58 -18.34 -2.91
CA LYS A 72 -3.26 -18.93 -1.74
C LYS A 72 -2.91 -18.23 -0.44
N LYS A 73 -1.64 -17.86 -0.26
CA LYS A 73 -1.19 -17.11 0.92
C LYS A 73 -1.79 -15.71 0.99
N LEU A 74 -1.83 -14.98 -0.13
CA LEU A 74 -2.47 -13.67 -0.19
C LEU A 74 -3.99 -13.76 0.12
N GLU A 75 -4.67 -14.81 -0.35
CA GLU A 75 -6.05 -15.09 0.02
C GLU A 75 -6.21 -15.37 1.52
N ALA A 76 -5.31 -16.18 2.10
CA ALA A 76 -5.32 -16.50 3.53
C ALA A 76 -5.07 -15.26 4.41
N MET A 77 -4.32 -14.28 3.91
CA MET A 77 -4.13 -12.97 4.57
C MET A 77 -5.39 -12.06 4.49
N GLY A 78 -6.45 -12.51 3.81
CA GLY A 78 -7.71 -11.78 3.70
C GLY A 78 -7.76 -10.72 2.61
N ALA A 79 -6.90 -10.81 1.59
CA ALA A 79 -6.91 -9.90 0.44
C ALA A 79 -8.30 -9.77 -0.19
N HIS A 80 -8.69 -8.57 -0.63
CA HIS A 80 -9.93 -8.35 -1.37
C HIS A 80 -9.89 -8.96 -2.78
N ASN A 81 -8.70 -9.05 -3.37
CA ASN A 81 -8.45 -9.55 -4.72
C ASN A 81 -6.99 -9.98 -4.85
N ILE A 82 -6.66 -10.63 -5.98
CA ILE A 82 -5.27 -10.87 -6.41
C ILE A 82 -4.95 -9.91 -7.53
N ASN A 83 -4.07 -8.96 -7.28
CA ASN A 83 -3.72 -7.89 -8.21
C ASN A 83 -2.36 -8.15 -8.87
N LEU A 84 -2.39 -8.41 -10.16
CA LEU A 84 -1.23 -8.71 -10.99
C LEU A 84 -0.71 -7.42 -11.62
N VAL A 85 0.38 -6.87 -11.10
CA VAL A 85 0.95 -5.58 -11.57
C VAL A 85 2.03 -5.80 -12.62
N THR A 86 1.81 -5.26 -13.81
CA THR A 86 2.67 -5.40 -15.00
C THR A 86 2.84 -6.87 -15.44
N PRO A 87 1.75 -7.63 -15.60
CA PRO A 87 1.78 -9.07 -15.84
C PRO A 87 1.98 -9.44 -17.32
N THR A 88 1.90 -8.50 -18.24
CA THR A 88 1.79 -8.64 -19.71
C THR A 88 2.71 -9.70 -20.31
N HIS A 89 3.98 -9.65 -19.96
CA HIS A 89 5.02 -10.51 -20.53
C HIS A 89 5.09 -11.90 -19.91
N PHE A 90 4.26 -12.18 -18.89
CA PHE A 90 4.07 -13.50 -18.28
C PHE A 90 2.64 -14.03 -18.44
N ALA A 91 1.85 -13.45 -19.33
CA ALA A 91 0.44 -13.78 -19.50
C ALA A 91 0.19 -15.28 -19.75
N SER A 92 1.09 -15.97 -20.47
CA SER A 92 0.94 -17.42 -20.74
C SER A 92 1.10 -18.27 -19.47
N GLN A 93 2.10 -17.97 -18.64
CA GLN A 93 2.33 -18.68 -17.37
C GLN A 93 1.25 -18.35 -16.34
N ILE A 94 0.79 -17.10 -16.32
CA ILE A 94 -0.34 -16.65 -15.48
C ILE A 94 -1.61 -17.40 -15.89
N ALA A 95 -1.90 -17.49 -17.20
CA ALA A 95 -3.05 -18.22 -17.70
C ALA A 95 -2.98 -19.71 -17.35
N GLU A 96 -1.80 -20.34 -17.43
CA GLU A 96 -1.58 -21.71 -16.99
C GLU A 96 -1.90 -21.87 -15.49
N ALA A 97 -1.34 -21.01 -14.65
CA ALA A 97 -1.56 -21.05 -13.19
C ALA A 97 -3.04 -20.87 -12.82
N LEU A 98 -3.72 -19.88 -13.41
CA LEU A 98 -5.13 -19.59 -13.12
C LEU A 98 -6.09 -20.68 -13.65
N ARG A 99 -5.72 -21.46 -14.66
CA ARG A 99 -6.46 -22.66 -15.07
C ARG A 99 -6.30 -23.82 -14.10
N ILE A 100 -5.14 -23.94 -13.45
CA ILE A 100 -4.88 -24.96 -12.43
C ILE A 100 -5.56 -24.56 -11.11
N TYR A 101 -5.48 -23.29 -10.73
CA TYR A 101 -6.03 -22.78 -9.50
C TYR A 101 -6.80 -21.47 -9.74
N LYS A 102 -8.12 -21.50 -9.59
CA LYS A 102 -8.96 -20.31 -9.63
C LYS A 102 -9.03 -19.71 -8.22
N PRO A 103 -8.54 -18.47 -8.00
CA PRO A 103 -8.69 -17.79 -6.71
C PRO A 103 -10.15 -17.65 -6.27
N ARG A 104 -10.40 -17.57 -4.97
CA ARG A 104 -11.74 -17.34 -4.39
C ARG A 104 -12.14 -15.88 -4.38
N VAL A 105 -11.17 -15.00 -4.61
CA VAL A 105 -11.33 -13.56 -4.73
C VAL A 105 -11.05 -13.14 -6.17
N PRO A 106 -11.55 -11.98 -6.64
CA PRO A 106 -11.35 -11.53 -8.00
C PRO A 106 -9.87 -11.40 -8.39
N VAL A 107 -9.55 -11.72 -9.65
CA VAL A 107 -8.23 -11.51 -10.25
C VAL A 107 -8.22 -10.17 -10.98
N VAL A 108 -7.33 -9.27 -10.57
CA VAL A 108 -7.11 -7.95 -11.18
C VAL A 108 -5.89 -7.98 -12.08
N TYR A 109 -6.05 -7.56 -13.33
CA TYR A 109 -4.97 -7.39 -14.31
C TYR A 109 -4.63 -5.90 -14.46
N ASN A 110 -3.56 -5.47 -13.77
CA ASN A 110 -3.12 -4.08 -13.67
C ASN A 110 -1.97 -3.83 -14.66
N CYS A 111 -2.25 -3.11 -15.73
CA CYS A 111 -1.34 -3.00 -16.86
C CYS A 111 -1.22 -1.57 -17.42
N GLY A 112 -0.22 -1.38 -18.29
CA GLY A 112 0.04 -0.10 -18.96
C GLY A 112 -0.93 0.26 -20.08
N GLY A 113 -1.93 -0.59 -20.37
CA GLY A 113 -2.89 -0.41 -21.46
C GLY A 113 -2.34 -0.77 -22.85
N TYR A 114 -1.05 -0.97 -22.98
CA TYR A 114 -0.38 -1.30 -24.24
C TYR A 114 -0.26 -2.82 -24.41
N GLU A 115 -1.43 -3.46 -24.62
CA GLU A 115 -1.58 -4.92 -24.64
C GLU A 115 -1.96 -5.41 -26.04
N SER A 116 -1.51 -6.63 -26.44
CA SER A 116 -2.04 -7.25 -27.63
C SER A 116 -3.40 -7.90 -27.35
N VAL A 117 -4.31 -7.80 -28.30
CA VAL A 117 -5.65 -8.41 -28.21
C VAL A 117 -5.54 -9.94 -28.09
N GLU A 118 -4.56 -10.57 -28.74
CA GLU A 118 -4.32 -12.01 -28.65
C GLU A 118 -3.93 -12.42 -27.22
N THR A 119 -3.07 -11.63 -26.55
CA THR A 119 -2.70 -11.87 -25.15
C THR A 119 -3.91 -11.77 -24.24
N LEU A 120 -4.75 -10.76 -24.42
CA LEU A 120 -5.97 -10.61 -23.63
C LEU A 120 -6.96 -11.75 -23.84
N ARG A 121 -7.15 -12.23 -25.07
CA ARG A 121 -8.01 -13.38 -25.37
C ARG A 121 -7.52 -14.67 -24.72
N MET A 122 -6.22 -14.84 -24.51
CA MET A 122 -5.67 -15.98 -23.77
C MET A 122 -6.11 -15.97 -22.30
N LEU A 123 -6.38 -14.78 -21.75
CA LEU A 123 -6.77 -14.54 -20.36
C LEU A 123 -8.30 -14.51 -20.16
N GLU A 124 -9.10 -14.66 -21.22
CA GLU A 124 -10.56 -14.62 -21.13
C GLU A 124 -11.11 -15.67 -20.15
N GLY A 125 -11.97 -15.22 -19.22
CA GLY A 125 -12.54 -16.04 -18.15
C GLY A 125 -11.61 -16.36 -16.98
N LEU A 126 -10.35 -15.87 -17.02
CA LEU A 126 -9.35 -16.03 -15.97
C LEU A 126 -9.12 -14.74 -15.18
N VAL A 127 -9.40 -13.58 -15.78
CA VAL A 127 -9.31 -12.25 -15.20
C VAL A 127 -10.72 -11.72 -14.96
N ASP A 128 -10.99 -11.22 -13.78
CA ASP A 128 -12.30 -10.67 -13.41
C ASP A 128 -12.34 -9.14 -13.54
N ILE A 129 -11.21 -8.47 -13.27
CA ILE A 129 -11.10 -7.01 -13.27
C ILE A 129 -9.90 -6.57 -14.10
N TYR A 130 -10.12 -5.65 -15.03
CA TYR A 130 -9.03 -4.97 -15.73
C TYR A 130 -8.80 -3.58 -15.16
N LEU A 131 -7.52 -3.21 -14.99
CA LEU A 131 -7.08 -1.91 -14.49
C LEU A 131 -6.03 -1.32 -15.43
N PRO A 132 -6.41 -1.00 -16.69
CA PRO A 132 -5.49 -0.46 -17.68
C PRO A 132 -5.23 1.04 -17.46
N ASP A 133 -4.00 1.47 -17.74
CA ASP A 133 -3.73 2.89 -17.94
C ASP A 133 -4.10 3.29 -19.39
N PHE A 134 -4.69 4.47 -19.56
CA PHE A 134 -4.78 5.17 -20.84
C PHE A 134 -3.94 6.44 -20.75
N LYS A 135 -2.62 6.30 -21.04
CA LYS A 135 -1.61 7.34 -20.71
C LYS A 135 -1.59 8.49 -21.72
N TYR A 136 -1.77 8.19 -23.00
CA TYR A 136 -1.53 9.12 -24.09
C TYR A 136 -2.67 9.11 -25.11
N ALA A 137 -3.02 10.32 -25.60
CA ALA A 137 -3.78 10.56 -26.80
C ALA A 137 -2.89 11.05 -27.96
N ASP A 138 -1.61 11.30 -27.66
CA ASP A 138 -0.57 11.79 -28.58
C ASP A 138 0.52 10.72 -28.70
N ASP A 139 0.65 10.13 -29.89
CA ASP A 139 1.61 9.04 -30.14
C ASP A 139 3.07 9.54 -30.12
N ASP A 140 3.35 10.80 -30.50
CA ASP A 140 4.71 11.36 -30.40
C ASP A 140 5.13 11.47 -28.94
N LEU A 141 4.19 11.89 -28.07
CA LEU A 141 4.42 11.92 -26.63
C LEU A 141 4.60 10.51 -26.05
N ALA A 142 3.83 9.53 -26.54
CA ALA A 142 3.93 8.14 -26.12
C ALA A 142 5.29 7.53 -26.49
N VAL A 143 5.77 7.80 -27.70
CA VAL A 143 7.11 7.37 -28.15
C VAL A 143 8.18 8.02 -27.28
N ARG A 144 8.12 9.33 -27.08
CA ARG A 144 9.12 10.08 -26.28
C ARG A 144 9.17 9.60 -24.84
N LEU A 145 8.03 9.49 -24.18
CA LEU A 145 7.98 9.23 -22.73
C LEU A 145 7.93 7.75 -22.33
N SER A 146 7.51 6.85 -23.25
CA SER A 146 7.31 5.43 -22.91
C SER A 146 7.83 4.46 -23.96
N ASN A 147 8.45 4.96 -25.07
CA ASN A 147 8.87 4.17 -26.22
C ASN A 147 7.72 3.27 -26.75
N ALA A 148 6.54 3.84 -26.91
CA ALA A 148 5.30 3.15 -27.27
C ALA A 148 4.71 3.70 -28.58
N PRO A 149 5.20 3.25 -29.76
CA PRO A 149 4.63 3.66 -31.05
C PRO A 149 3.19 3.15 -31.18
N HIS A 150 2.32 3.95 -31.81
CA HIS A 150 0.90 3.60 -32.01
C HIS A 150 0.17 3.27 -30.71
N TYR A 151 0.53 3.98 -29.61
CA TYR A 151 -0.03 3.72 -28.29
C TYR A 151 -1.54 3.88 -28.27
N CYS A 152 -2.05 4.95 -28.86
CA CYS A 152 -3.47 5.29 -28.83
C CYS A 152 -4.33 4.18 -29.46
N GLU A 153 -3.98 3.74 -30.67
CA GLU A 153 -4.68 2.66 -31.38
C GLU A 153 -4.60 1.33 -30.61
N THR A 154 -3.39 0.96 -30.16
CA THR A 154 -3.15 -0.28 -29.41
C THR A 154 -3.94 -0.29 -28.09
N ALA A 155 -3.91 0.81 -27.33
CA ALA A 155 -4.60 0.90 -26.04
C ALA A 155 -6.13 0.88 -26.20
N LEU A 156 -6.67 1.57 -27.22
CA LEU A 156 -8.10 1.50 -27.53
C LEU A 156 -8.53 0.09 -27.87
N ALA A 157 -7.80 -0.61 -28.74
CA ALA A 157 -8.11 -2.00 -29.12
C ALA A 157 -8.05 -2.94 -27.89
N ALA A 158 -7.03 -2.77 -27.03
CA ALA A 158 -6.89 -3.55 -25.82
C ALA A 158 -8.05 -3.30 -24.83
N ILE A 159 -8.41 -2.05 -24.59
CA ILE A 159 -9.49 -1.70 -23.64
C ILE A 159 -10.85 -2.15 -24.18
N HIS A 160 -11.09 -2.07 -25.50
CA HIS A 160 -12.29 -2.67 -26.11
C HIS A 160 -12.40 -4.17 -25.85
N GLU A 161 -11.30 -4.89 -25.98
CA GLU A 161 -11.26 -6.32 -25.67
C GLU A 161 -11.49 -6.61 -24.18
N MET A 162 -10.90 -5.80 -23.28
CA MET A 162 -11.11 -5.90 -21.83
C MET A 162 -12.59 -5.67 -21.45
N VAL A 163 -13.22 -4.64 -22.03
CA VAL A 163 -14.66 -4.35 -21.84
C VAL A 163 -15.52 -5.50 -22.38
N ARG A 164 -15.15 -6.06 -23.54
CA ARG A 164 -15.86 -7.21 -24.11
C ARG A 164 -15.84 -8.43 -23.16
N GLN A 165 -14.71 -8.66 -22.50
CA GLN A 165 -14.54 -9.81 -21.60
C GLN A 165 -15.26 -9.66 -20.28
N THR A 166 -15.24 -8.46 -19.68
CA THR A 166 -15.77 -8.24 -18.33
C THR A 166 -17.20 -7.71 -18.29
N GLY A 167 -17.66 -7.06 -19.36
CA GLY A 167 -18.99 -6.41 -19.37
C GLY A 167 -19.10 -5.22 -18.43
N GLU A 168 -20.28 -5.05 -17.82
CA GLU A 168 -20.54 -3.99 -16.87
C GLU A 168 -19.86 -4.25 -15.52
N ASN A 169 -19.55 -3.17 -14.81
CA ASN A 169 -18.94 -3.26 -13.49
C ASN A 169 -19.93 -3.79 -12.45
N VAL A 170 -19.52 -4.82 -11.73
CA VAL A 170 -20.27 -5.44 -10.64
C VAL A 170 -19.54 -5.18 -9.33
N TYR A 171 -20.25 -4.61 -8.35
CA TYR A 171 -19.74 -4.32 -7.02
C TYR A 171 -20.44 -5.19 -5.97
N ASP A 172 -19.72 -5.55 -4.91
CA ASP A 172 -20.33 -6.18 -3.74
C ASP A 172 -21.06 -5.15 -2.84
N GLU A 173 -21.66 -5.61 -1.76
CA GLU A 173 -22.39 -4.79 -0.78
C GLU A 173 -21.52 -3.75 -0.07
N ASN A 174 -20.19 -3.92 -0.09
CA ASN A 174 -19.21 -3.01 0.50
C ASN A 174 -18.61 -2.04 -0.53
N GLY A 175 -19.08 -2.07 -1.79
CA GLY A 175 -18.59 -1.25 -2.88
C GLY A 175 -17.27 -1.72 -3.47
N MET A 176 -16.85 -2.96 -3.20
CA MET A 176 -15.66 -3.55 -3.80
C MET A 176 -15.99 -4.10 -5.18
N LEU A 177 -15.15 -3.78 -6.17
CA LEU A 177 -15.32 -4.27 -7.53
C LEU A 177 -15.05 -5.78 -7.58
N GLN A 178 -16.02 -6.54 -8.14
CA GLN A 178 -15.95 -7.99 -8.28
C GLN A 178 -15.70 -8.39 -9.73
N GLN A 179 -16.17 -7.60 -10.68
CA GLN A 179 -15.98 -7.81 -12.11
C GLN A 179 -16.07 -6.46 -12.82
N GLY A 180 -15.29 -6.25 -13.86
CA GLY A 180 -15.37 -5.05 -14.69
C GLY A 180 -14.04 -4.40 -15.01
N ILE A 181 -14.06 -3.09 -15.21
CA ILE A 181 -12.90 -2.31 -15.66
C ILE A 181 -12.91 -0.91 -15.04
N ILE A 182 -11.73 -0.42 -14.66
CA ILE A 182 -11.49 0.98 -14.30
C ILE A 182 -10.31 1.46 -15.15
N ILE A 183 -10.52 2.49 -15.97
CA ILE A 183 -9.45 3.09 -16.77
C ILE A 183 -8.72 4.13 -15.93
N ARG A 184 -7.39 4.04 -15.85
CA ARG A 184 -6.56 5.01 -15.15
C ARG A 184 -5.96 6.03 -16.11
N GLN A 185 -5.96 7.29 -15.73
CA GLN A 185 -5.32 8.37 -16.48
C GLN A 185 -4.46 9.24 -15.56
N LEU A 186 -3.15 9.28 -15.79
CA LEU A 186 -2.20 10.07 -15.02
C LEU A 186 -1.97 11.44 -15.66
N ILE A 187 -2.19 12.50 -14.89
CA ILE A 187 -1.91 13.87 -15.34
C ILE A 187 -0.39 14.11 -15.29
N LEU A 188 0.21 14.39 -16.45
CA LEU A 188 1.62 14.76 -16.55
C LEU A 188 1.81 16.28 -16.51
N PRO A 189 2.86 16.78 -15.81
CA PRO A 189 3.19 18.20 -15.77
C PRO A 189 3.42 18.75 -17.18
N GLY A 190 2.84 19.91 -17.49
CA GLY A 190 2.96 20.54 -18.81
C GLY A 190 2.09 19.92 -19.92
N HIS A 191 1.54 18.70 -19.71
CA HIS A 191 0.81 17.95 -20.73
C HIS A 191 -0.68 17.80 -20.44
N THR A 192 -1.32 18.79 -19.82
CA THR A 192 -2.77 18.77 -19.53
C THR A 192 -3.63 18.58 -20.77
N ARG A 193 -3.15 19.05 -21.95
CA ARG A 193 -3.87 18.85 -23.23
C ARG A 193 -3.95 17.37 -23.59
N ASN A 194 -2.86 16.63 -23.45
CA ASN A 194 -2.86 15.17 -23.64
C ASN A 194 -3.87 14.49 -22.72
N SER A 195 -3.90 14.85 -21.43
CA SER A 195 -4.88 14.28 -20.49
C SER A 195 -6.32 14.59 -20.89
N MET A 196 -6.61 15.82 -21.33
CA MET A 196 -7.95 16.19 -21.78
C MET A 196 -8.37 15.41 -23.04
N GLN A 197 -7.49 15.28 -24.02
CA GLN A 197 -7.70 14.48 -25.24
C GLN A 197 -7.88 13.00 -24.92
N ALA A 198 -7.11 12.46 -23.97
CA ALA A 198 -7.28 11.09 -23.50
C ALA A 198 -8.69 10.88 -22.87
N LEU A 199 -9.16 11.82 -22.06
CA LEU A 199 -10.53 11.80 -21.51
C LEU A 199 -11.61 11.89 -22.59
N GLU A 200 -11.40 12.67 -23.65
CA GLU A 200 -12.31 12.74 -24.81
C GLU A 200 -12.41 11.38 -25.50
N LEU A 201 -11.27 10.71 -25.75
CA LEU A 201 -11.26 9.38 -26.36
C LEU A 201 -11.92 8.33 -25.45
N ILE A 202 -11.66 8.39 -24.13
CA ILE A 202 -12.35 7.53 -23.17
C ILE A 202 -13.87 7.78 -23.21
N LYS A 203 -14.29 9.03 -23.23
CA LYS A 203 -15.73 9.38 -23.33
C LYS A 203 -16.36 8.86 -24.61
N GLN A 204 -15.65 8.98 -25.72
CA GLN A 204 -16.13 8.54 -27.05
C GLN A 204 -16.27 7.03 -27.14
N HIS A 205 -15.31 6.28 -26.62
CA HIS A 205 -15.20 4.83 -26.80
C HIS A 205 -15.79 4.03 -25.62
N PHE A 206 -15.74 4.58 -24.40
CA PHE A 206 -16.09 3.88 -23.15
C PHE A 206 -16.92 4.76 -22.20
N PRO A 207 -18.05 5.33 -22.63
CA PRO A 207 -18.78 6.39 -21.89
C PRO A 207 -19.28 5.95 -20.51
N GLY A 208 -19.45 4.65 -20.27
CA GLY A 208 -19.93 4.08 -19.01
C GLY A 208 -18.83 3.54 -18.10
N VAL A 209 -17.58 3.50 -18.56
CA VAL A 209 -16.45 2.96 -17.79
C VAL A 209 -15.94 4.01 -16.82
N PRO A 210 -15.80 3.69 -15.51
CA PRO A 210 -15.22 4.60 -14.53
C PRO A 210 -13.76 4.94 -14.84
N VAL A 211 -13.42 6.21 -14.64
CA VAL A 211 -12.04 6.72 -14.79
C VAL A 211 -11.45 7.04 -13.43
N SER A 212 -10.29 6.47 -13.13
CA SER A 212 -9.42 6.90 -12.04
C SER A 212 -8.47 7.98 -12.56
N LEU A 213 -8.80 9.26 -12.30
CA LEU A 213 -7.95 10.38 -12.70
C LEU A 213 -6.90 10.64 -11.62
N MET A 214 -5.65 10.31 -11.95
CA MET A 214 -4.53 10.36 -11.02
C MET A 214 -3.80 11.70 -11.07
N SER A 215 -3.76 12.41 -9.94
CA SER A 215 -3.06 13.69 -9.75
C SER A 215 -1.76 13.57 -8.96
N GLN A 216 -1.33 12.35 -8.63
CA GLN A 216 -0.18 12.06 -7.76
C GLN A 216 1.16 11.90 -8.48
N TYR A 217 1.32 12.49 -9.65
CA TYR A 217 2.60 12.43 -10.35
C TYR A 217 3.76 12.95 -9.49
N THR A 218 4.80 12.13 -9.36
CA THR A 218 6.09 12.49 -8.76
C THR A 218 7.18 12.13 -9.76
N PRO A 219 8.14 13.04 -10.04
CA PRO A 219 9.29 12.73 -10.90
C PRO A 219 10.08 11.54 -10.35
N MET A 220 10.30 10.52 -11.18
CA MET A 220 11.04 9.30 -10.83
C MET A 220 11.75 8.71 -12.04
N GLY A 221 12.57 7.70 -11.80
CA GLY A 221 13.29 7.00 -12.87
C GLY A 221 14.18 7.92 -13.69
N ARG A 222 14.15 7.79 -15.02
CA ARG A 222 14.99 8.55 -15.96
C ARG A 222 14.73 10.05 -15.93
N VAL A 223 13.53 10.48 -15.56
CA VAL A 223 13.17 11.90 -15.45
C VAL A 223 14.09 12.68 -14.52
N LEU A 224 14.60 12.05 -13.47
CA LEU A 224 15.50 12.70 -12.51
C LEU A 224 16.90 12.99 -13.07
N HIS A 225 17.31 12.29 -14.13
CA HIS A 225 18.71 12.25 -14.57
C HIS A 225 18.90 12.65 -16.04
N GLU A 226 17.86 12.53 -16.88
CA GLU A 226 17.95 12.80 -18.32
C GLU A 226 17.35 14.16 -18.68
N PRO A 227 18.14 15.11 -19.22
CA PRO A 227 17.68 16.47 -19.53
C PRO A 227 16.52 16.55 -20.54
N GLU A 228 16.36 15.54 -21.38
CA GLU A 228 15.27 15.47 -22.38
C GLU A 228 13.87 15.42 -21.75
N PHE A 229 13.78 15.06 -20.45
CA PHE A 229 12.53 14.99 -19.66
C PHE A 229 12.37 16.16 -18.67
N ALA A 230 13.14 17.23 -18.82
CA ALA A 230 13.12 18.39 -17.90
C ALA A 230 11.72 19.02 -17.77
N ASP A 231 10.90 18.95 -18.81
CA ASP A 231 9.53 19.49 -18.85
C ASP A 231 8.59 18.78 -17.88
N ILE A 232 8.84 17.49 -17.59
CA ILE A 232 8.09 16.70 -16.63
C ILE A 232 8.85 16.46 -15.30
N ASN A 233 10.07 17.02 -15.14
CA ASN A 233 10.83 16.88 -13.88
C ASN A 233 10.35 17.87 -12.81
N ARG A 234 9.06 17.84 -12.52
CA ARG A 234 8.39 18.59 -11.47
C ARG A 234 7.04 17.95 -11.12
N ARG A 235 6.50 18.24 -9.97
CA ARG A 235 5.12 17.86 -9.66
C ARG A 235 4.13 18.70 -10.48
N ILE A 236 2.92 18.17 -10.67
CA ILE A 236 1.82 18.94 -11.26
C ILE A 236 1.41 20.08 -10.34
N THR A 237 1.05 21.22 -10.93
CA THR A 237 0.49 22.37 -10.20
C THR A 237 -0.99 22.13 -9.87
N LEU A 238 -1.51 22.85 -8.87
CA LEU A 238 -2.94 22.81 -8.54
C LEU A 238 -3.80 23.26 -9.73
N ARG A 239 -3.30 24.22 -10.54
CA ARG A 239 -4.01 24.69 -11.72
C ARG A 239 -4.11 23.61 -12.81
N GLU A 240 -3.04 22.85 -13.05
CA GLU A 240 -3.04 21.73 -13.99
C GLU A 240 -4.02 20.63 -13.54
N SER A 241 -3.93 20.25 -12.27
CA SER A 241 -4.84 19.25 -11.70
C SER A 241 -6.31 19.67 -11.83
N ARG A 242 -6.68 20.86 -11.34
CA ARG A 242 -8.06 21.39 -11.41
C ARG A 242 -8.55 21.51 -12.84
N LYS A 243 -7.70 21.92 -13.78
CA LYS A 243 -8.07 22.04 -15.19
C LYS A 243 -8.55 20.71 -15.76
N VAL A 244 -7.82 19.62 -15.53
CA VAL A 244 -8.17 18.30 -16.06
C VAL A 244 -9.35 17.69 -15.29
N GLN A 245 -9.42 17.88 -13.96
CA GLN A 245 -10.55 17.44 -13.15
C GLN A 245 -11.87 18.08 -13.58
N ASN A 246 -11.87 19.40 -13.76
CA ASN A 246 -13.07 20.12 -14.25
C ASN A 246 -13.48 19.61 -15.64
N TYR A 247 -12.51 19.36 -16.50
CA TYR A 247 -12.79 18.83 -17.83
C TYR A 247 -13.41 17.42 -17.80
N MET A 248 -12.93 16.56 -16.93
CA MET A 248 -13.55 15.23 -16.70
C MET A 248 -15.01 15.37 -16.27
N LEU A 249 -15.31 16.33 -15.38
CA LEU A 249 -16.68 16.62 -14.93
C LEU A 249 -17.55 17.20 -16.07
N GLU A 250 -17.02 18.10 -16.88
CA GLU A 250 -17.72 18.68 -18.06
C GLU A 250 -18.08 17.60 -19.08
N LEU A 251 -17.20 16.60 -19.28
CA LEU A 251 -17.48 15.44 -20.13
C LEU A 251 -18.52 14.47 -19.52
N GLY A 252 -18.85 14.61 -18.24
CA GLY A 252 -19.75 13.70 -17.54
C GLY A 252 -19.21 12.26 -17.53
N LEU A 253 -17.90 12.07 -17.36
CA LEU A 253 -17.30 10.76 -17.18
C LEU A 253 -17.53 10.27 -15.74
N PRO A 254 -17.99 9.02 -15.55
CA PRO A 254 -18.04 8.43 -14.22
C PRO A 254 -16.63 8.16 -13.69
N GLY A 255 -16.48 8.12 -12.38
CA GLY A 255 -15.21 7.79 -11.75
C GLY A 255 -14.83 8.72 -10.60
N PHE A 256 -13.56 8.79 -10.29
CA PHE A 256 -13.04 9.54 -9.16
C PHE A 256 -11.68 10.17 -9.47
N CYS A 257 -11.36 11.22 -8.71
CA CYS A 257 -10.09 11.91 -8.81
C CYS A 257 -9.28 11.62 -7.55
N GLN A 258 -8.07 11.10 -7.73
CA GLN A 258 -7.15 10.95 -6.61
C GLN A 258 -6.59 12.32 -6.20
N LYS A 259 -6.46 12.53 -4.88
CA LYS A 259 -5.96 13.80 -4.36
C LYS A 259 -4.45 13.93 -4.58
N ARG A 260 -3.98 15.18 -4.77
CA ARG A 260 -2.53 15.49 -4.88
C ARG A 260 -1.72 15.12 -3.64
N SER A 261 -2.32 15.10 -2.46
CA SER A 261 -1.69 14.67 -1.21
C SER A 261 -1.22 13.22 -1.24
N ALA A 262 -1.80 12.38 -2.12
CA ALA A 262 -1.30 11.03 -2.39
C ALA A 262 0.01 11.00 -3.22
N ALA A 263 0.55 12.15 -3.65
CA ALA A 263 1.82 12.24 -4.36
C ALA A 263 3.00 12.23 -3.38
N GLY A 264 3.39 11.06 -2.87
CA GLY A 264 4.53 10.92 -1.97
C GLY A 264 5.24 9.58 -2.17
N GLU A 265 6.55 9.56 -1.92
CA GLU A 265 7.38 8.35 -2.03
C GLU A 265 6.89 7.22 -1.12
N ARG A 266 6.21 7.55 -0.01
CA ARG A 266 5.63 6.60 0.95
C ARG A 266 4.56 5.66 0.37
N TYR A 267 3.99 5.99 -0.79
CA TYR A 267 2.98 5.18 -1.48
C TYR A 267 3.60 4.24 -2.52
N ILE A 268 4.92 4.33 -2.74
CA ILE A 268 5.66 3.51 -3.66
C ILE A 268 6.23 2.34 -2.87
N PRO A 269 6.00 1.08 -3.30
CA PRO A 269 6.59 -0.06 -2.64
C PRO A 269 8.13 0.02 -2.66
N ASP A 270 8.76 -0.33 -1.54
CA ASP A 270 10.20 -0.54 -1.47
C ASP A 270 10.54 -1.87 -2.16
N PHE A 271 11.33 -1.82 -3.22
CA PHE A 271 11.79 -2.98 -3.97
C PHE A 271 13.26 -3.32 -3.69
N THR A 272 13.94 -2.60 -2.80
CA THR A 272 15.34 -2.85 -2.44
C THR A 272 15.54 -4.19 -1.74
N GLN A 273 14.48 -4.69 -1.09
CA GLN A 273 14.44 -6.01 -0.48
C GLN A 273 13.40 -6.89 -1.17
N PHE A 274 13.80 -8.12 -1.49
CA PHE A 274 12.88 -9.13 -1.97
C PHE A 274 11.90 -9.49 -0.84
N ASP A 275 10.67 -9.06 -0.98
CA ASP A 275 9.61 -9.24 0.01
C ASP A 275 8.42 -9.93 -0.65
N THR A 276 8.42 -11.25 -0.58
CA THR A 276 7.27 -12.07 -0.95
C THR A 276 6.74 -12.77 0.28
N VAL A 277 5.45 -13.06 0.26
CA VAL A 277 4.83 -14.00 1.18
C VAL A 277 5.63 -15.31 1.11
N ASN A 278 6.41 -15.60 2.16
CA ASN A 278 7.43 -16.65 2.16
C ASN A 278 6.93 -17.99 1.59
N LEU A 279 7.56 -18.41 0.48
CA LEU A 279 7.45 -19.76 -0.04
C LEU A 279 8.53 -20.63 0.62
N GLY A 280 8.11 -21.45 1.59
CA GLY A 280 8.94 -22.51 2.12
C GLY A 280 10.10 -22.08 3.00
N GLU A 281 9.82 -21.80 4.14
CA GLU A 281 10.25 -22.05 5.50
C GLU A 281 9.25 -21.31 6.37
N GLU A 282 8.57 -22.02 7.27
CA GLU A 282 8.05 -21.44 8.49
C GLU A 282 9.24 -20.89 9.29
N LYS A 283 9.80 -19.77 8.86
CA LYS A 283 10.33 -18.83 9.82
C LYS A 283 9.11 -18.24 10.48
N SER A 284 8.67 -18.89 11.56
CA SER A 284 7.87 -18.22 12.56
C SER A 284 8.45 -16.83 12.70
N MET A 285 7.66 -15.80 12.41
CA MET A 285 8.12 -14.42 12.54
C MET A 285 8.65 -14.31 13.97
N GLN A 286 9.96 -14.14 14.12
CA GLN A 286 10.56 -14.15 15.46
C GLN A 286 9.88 -13.05 16.25
N THR A 287 9.32 -13.41 17.39
CA THR A 287 8.77 -12.44 18.32
C THR A 287 9.83 -11.39 18.62
N THR A 288 9.51 -10.12 18.36
CA THR A 288 10.33 -8.99 18.79
C THR A 288 9.51 -8.03 19.60
N ILE A 289 10.13 -7.29 20.49
CA ILE A 289 9.51 -6.23 21.26
C ILE A 289 10.30 -4.95 21.02
N ARG A 290 9.61 -3.81 20.85
CA ARG A 290 10.23 -2.50 20.72
C ARG A 290 9.48 -1.51 21.59
N LEU A 291 10.19 -0.75 22.42
CA LEU A 291 9.62 0.24 23.31
C LEU A 291 9.58 1.62 22.68
N LEU A 292 8.45 2.30 22.78
CA LEU A 292 8.18 3.62 22.22
C LEU A 292 7.66 4.60 23.27
N SER A 293 7.81 5.89 22.97
CA SER A 293 7.17 6.95 23.73
C SER A 293 5.64 6.85 23.68
N PRO A 294 4.93 7.12 24.78
CA PRO A 294 3.47 7.18 24.77
C PRO A 294 2.94 8.34 23.92
N MET A 295 3.79 9.27 23.50
CA MET A 295 3.44 10.39 22.62
C MET A 295 3.52 10.01 21.13
N GLU A 296 4.10 8.87 20.78
CA GLU A 296 4.12 8.40 19.40
C GLU A 296 2.74 7.87 19.01
N LYS A 297 2.33 8.17 17.77
CA LYS A 297 1.11 7.61 17.17
C LYS A 297 1.51 6.49 16.22
N VAL A 298 1.26 5.24 16.64
CA VAL A 298 1.52 4.07 15.83
C VAL A 298 0.28 3.79 14.97
N MET A 299 0.28 4.25 13.73
CA MET A 299 -0.85 4.06 12.82
C MET A 299 -0.97 2.59 12.40
N ALA A 300 -2.19 2.11 12.19
CA ALA A 300 -2.48 0.69 11.88
C ALA A 300 -1.66 0.15 10.70
N GLN A 301 -1.33 0.99 9.73
CA GLN A 301 -0.69 0.62 8.46
C GLN A 301 0.69 1.27 8.23
N GLU A 302 1.29 1.85 9.27
CA GLU A 302 2.54 2.61 9.13
C GLU A 302 3.77 1.73 9.42
N GLU A 303 4.72 1.68 8.48
CA GLU A 303 6.06 1.07 8.65
C GLU A 303 7.10 2.11 9.12
N LYS A 304 6.73 3.08 9.91
CA LYS A 304 7.65 4.11 10.41
C LYS A 304 8.66 3.51 11.38
N THR A 305 9.91 3.93 11.27
CA THR A 305 10.93 3.65 12.28
C THR A 305 10.80 4.67 13.40
N PHE A 306 10.46 4.21 14.59
CA PHE A 306 10.33 5.03 15.78
C PHE A 306 11.63 5.08 16.57
N ALA A 307 11.89 6.20 17.24
CA ALA A 307 12.99 6.30 18.16
C ALA A 307 12.74 5.40 19.40
N PRO A 308 13.75 4.69 19.92
CA PRO A 308 13.57 3.88 21.11
C PRO A 308 13.29 4.76 22.33
N TYR A 309 12.37 4.31 23.20
CA TYR A 309 12.01 4.97 24.43
C TYR A 309 12.33 4.08 25.65
N PRO A 310 13.61 4.03 26.09
CA PRO A 310 14.05 3.07 27.08
C PRO A 310 13.80 3.49 28.52
N ARG A 311 13.38 4.73 28.80
CA ARG A 311 13.21 5.25 30.18
C ARG A 311 12.26 6.45 30.28
N ALA A 312 11.65 6.59 31.46
CA ALA A 312 10.94 7.79 31.88
C ALA A 312 11.14 8.03 33.40
N SER A 313 10.77 9.22 33.83
CA SER A 313 10.69 9.55 35.25
C SER A 313 9.25 9.86 35.65
N ALA A 314 8.86 9.52 36.86
CA ALA A 314 7.56 9.84 37.41
C ALA A 314 7.67 10.20 38.90
N LEU A 315 6.78 11.10 39.37
CA LEU A 315 6.65 11.49 40.76
C LEU A 315 5.78 10.46 41.51
N ARG A 316 5.75 10.55 42.85
CA ARG A 316 4.78 9.82 43.68
C ARG A 316 3.36 10.20 43.30
N GLY A 317 2.49 9.19 43.18
CA GLY A 317 1.10 9.38 42.76
C GLY A 317 0.90 9.70 41.29
N GLU A 318 1.97 9.88 40.51
CA GLU A 318 1.89 10.11 39.06
C GLU A 318 1.70 8.83 38.29
N GLU A 319 1.05 8.94 37.15
CA GLU A 319 0.94 7.87 36.19
C GLU A 319 1.79 8.18 34.93
N THR A 320 2.64 7.27 34.57
CA THR A 320 3.42 7.34 33.34
C THR A 320 3.17 6.10 32.50
N ALA A 321 3.56 6.12 31.23
CA ALA A 321 3.35 5.00 30.33
C ALA A 321 4.48 4.86 29.32
N PHE A 322 4.51 3.71 28.65
CA PHE A 322 5.23 3.49 27.40
C PHE A 322 4.39 2.61 26.48
N GLN A 323 4.68 2.65 25.19
CA GLN A 323 4.12 1.72 24.23
C GLN A 323 5.13 0.60 23.96
N ALA A 324 4.62 -0.60 23.67
CA ALA A 324 5.41 -1.73 23.22
C ALA A 324 4.84 -2.28 21.91
N ILE A 325 5.60 -2.23 20.84
CA ILE A 325 5.26 -2.95 19.59
C ILE A 325 5.76 -4.37 19.75
N VAL A 326 4.84 -5.33 19.68
CA VAL A 326 5.12 -6.76 19.63
C VAL A 326 4.89 -7.23 18.20
N THR A 327 5.90 -7.85 17.59
CA THR A 327 5.76 -8.48 16.28
C THR A 327 5.78 -10.00 16.45
N GLY A 328 5.08 -10.70 15.57
CA GLY A 328 4.98 -12.15 15.62
C GLY A 328 3.70 -12.65 14.98
N GLU A 329 3.44 -13.95 15.13
CA GLU A 329 2.22 -14.59 14.65
C GLU A 329 1.62 -15.49 15.74
N GLY A 330 0.29 -15.45 15.87
CA GLY A 330 -0.47 -16.27 16.80
C GLY A 330 -0.57 -15.69 18.21
N GLU A 331 -0.89 -16.53 19.16
CA GLU A 331 -1.12 -16.14 20.55
C GLU A 331 0.20 -15.86 21.27
N HIS A 332 0.30 -14.68 21.89
CA HIS A 332 1.44 -14.24 22.68
C HIS A 332 1.00 -13.95 24.11
N TYR A 333 1.77 -14.45 25.08
CA TYR A 333 1.56 -14.16 26.49
C TYR A 333 2.45 -13.02 26.91
N ILE A 334 1.80 -11.89 27.24
CA ILE A 334 2.45 -10.66 27.63
C ILE A 334 2.57 -10.63 29.16
N GLU A 335 3.78 -10.49 29.66
CA GLU A 335 4.05 -10.35 31.09
C GLU A 335 4.89 -9.11 31.33
N VAL A 336 4.51 -8.34 32.37
CA VAL A 336 5.29 -7.18 32.83
C VAL A 336 5.73 -7.46 34.26
N ARG A 337 7.05 -7.48 34.49
CA ARG A 337 7.70 -7.72 35.79
C ARG A 337 8.46 -6.49 36.23
N THR A 338 8.29 -6.11 37.49
CA THR A 338 9.06 -5.03 38.11
C THR A 338 9.01 -5.10 39.64
N ASP A 339 10.10 -4.67 40.29
CA ASP A 339 10.15 -4.42 41.73
C ASP A 339 9.82 -2.98 42.06
N ALA A 340 9.49 -2.16 41.05
CA ALA A 340 9.08 -0.78 41.27
C ALA A 340 7.77 -0.71 42.10
N PRO A 341 7.63 0.27 43.01
CA PRO A 341 6.41 0.46 43.78
C PRO A 341 5.31 1.11 42.92
N VAL A 342 4.81 0.36 41.94
CA VAL A 342 3.82 0.82 40.94
C VAL A 342 2.68 -0.19 40.76
N LYS A 343 1.54 0.29 40.35
CA LYS A 343 0.47 -0.53 39.80
C LYS A 343 0.66 -0.58 38.27
N VAL A 344 0.76 -1.78 37.72
CA VAL A 344 0.92 -1.99 36.28
C VAL A 344 -0.42 -2.33 35.67
N ALA A 345 -0.75 -1.71 34.54
CA ALA A 345 -1.87 -2.12 33.68
C ALA A 345 -1.41 -2.19 32.22
N VAL A 346 -1.85 -3.21 31.51
CA VAL A 346 -1.53 -3.43 30.10
C VAL A 346 -2.81 -3.34 29.30
N TYR A 347 -2.76 -2.61 28.20
CA TYR A 347 -3.85 -2.46 27.28
C TYR A 347 -3.35 -2.75 25.85
N ARG A 348 -4.23 -3.28 25.03
CA ARG A 348 -4.05 -3.36 23.58
C ARG A 348 -4.60 -2.09 22.96
N GLU A 349 -3.85 -1.46 22.07
CA GLU A 349 -4.35 -0.33 21.31
C GLU A 349 -5.32 -0.79 20.23
N GLY A 350 -6.50 -0.18 20.18
CA GLY A 350 -7.48 -0.35 19.13
C GLY A 350 -7.50 0.87 18.21
N TYR A 351 -7.99 0.69 17.01
CA TYR A 351 -7.99 1.70 15.97
C TYR A 351 -9.40 2.16 15.64
N VAL A 352 -9.61 3.47 15.60
CA VAL A 352 -10.91 4.08 15.29
C VAL A 352 -10.83 4.72 13.90
N PRO A 353 -11.74 4.37 12.97
CA PRO A 353 -11.80 5.04 11.69
C PRO A 353 -12.24 6.49 11.84
N CYS A 354 -11.45 7.42 11.30
CA CYS A 354 -11.77 8.82 11.22
C CYS A 354 -12.06 9.19 9.76
N THR A 355 -13.29 9.53 9.45
CA THR A 355 -13.77 9.89 8.11
C THR A 355 -13.81 11.39 7.86
N LEU A 356 -13.65 12.21 8.91
CA LEU A 356 -13.69 13.67 8.81
C LEU A 356 -12.27 14.18 8.57
N SER A 357 -12.07 14.88 7.45
CA SER A 357 -10.87 15.70 7.27
C SER A 357 -10.97 16.93 8.18
N ALA A 358 -9.96 17.16 9.01
CA ALA A 358 -9.83 18.42 9.69
C ALA A 358 -9.60 19.52 8.64
N TYR A 359 -10.52 20.47 8.55
CA TYR A 359 -10.47 21.72 7.78
C TYR A 359 -9.65 21.71 6.48
N PRO A 360 -10.29 21.55 5.30
CA PRO A 360 -9.59 21.41 4.02
C PRO A 360 -8.78 22.63 3.56
N ASP A 361 -8.91 23.78 4.24
CA ASP A 361 -8.30 25.04 3.82
C ASP A 361 -7.14 25.53 4.71
N ARG A 362 -6.80 24.81 5.77
CA ARG A 362 -5.66 25.16 6.64
C ARG A 362 -4.81 23.92 6.87
N PHE A 363 -3.60 23.94 6.32
CA PHE A 363 -2.56 22.98 6.63
C PHE A 363 -1.73 23.55 7.78
N ASP A 364 -1.65 22.78 8.85
CA ASP A 364 -0.68 22.95 9.92
C ASP A 364 0.31 21.79 9.81
N ASP A 365 1.60 22.05 9.89
CA ASP A 365 2.66 21.04 9.82
C ASP A 365 2.56 20.00 10.96
N ASP A 366 1.74 20.29 11.98
CA ASP A 366 1.51 19.41 13.14
C ASP A 366 0.46 18.30 12.88
N TYR A 367 -0.23 18.30 11.75
CA TYR A 367 -1.17 17.21 11.42
C TYR A 367 -0.44 15.93 11.00
N ILE A 368 -0.76 14.82 11.65
CA ILE A 368 -0.25 13.48 11.28
C ILE A 368 -0.77 13.08 9.90
N THR A 369 -2.05 13.33 9.64
CA THR A 369 -2.68 13.14 8.31
C THR A 369 -3.93 14.00 8.22
N ILE A 370 -4.28 14.41 7.00
CA ILE A 370 -5.52 15.12 6.66
C ILE A 370 -6.50 14.20 5.94
N GLU A 371 -6.11 12.97 5.65
CA GLU A 371 -6.94 11.99 4.96
C GLU A 371 -7.72 11.13 5.97
N PRO A 372 -8.90 10.61 5.57
CA PRO A 372 -9.58 9.58 6.34
C PRO A 372 -8.60 8.44 6.67
N SER A 373 -8.48 8.08 7.93
CA SER A 373 -7.54 7.08 8.41
C SER A 373 -8.05 6.41 9.68
N THR A 374 -7.39 5.36 10.10
CA THR A 374 -7.63 4.71 11.39
C THR A 374 -6.57 5.15 12.38
N PHE A 375 -7.02 5.75 13.48
CA PHE A 375 -6.15 6.27 14.53
C PHE A 375 -6.15 5.37 15.75
N PRO A 376 -5.00 5.20 16.43
CA PRO A 376 -4.93 4.55 17.74
C PRO A 376 -5.62 5.46 18.75
N ASP A 377 -6.77 5.05 19.27
CA ASP A 377 -7.55 5.90 20.21
C ASP A 377 -8.31 5.11 21.28
N VAL A 378 -8.41 3.80 21.15
CA VAL A 378 -9.12 2.96 22.13
C VAL A 378 -8.14 2.02 22.81
N LEU A 379 -8.21 1.94 24.14
CA LEU A 379 -7.41 1.02 24.93
C LEU A 379 -8.30 -0.12 25.45
N TYR A 380 -8.02 -1.35 25.01
CA TYR A 380 -8.69 -2.57 25.50
C TYR A 380 -7.82 -3.24 26.57
N PRO A 381 -8.33 -3.47 27.80
CA PRO A 381 -7.53 -4.09 28.86
C PRO A 381 -7.14 -5.52 28.50
N VAL A 382 -5.88 -5.87 28.75
CA VAL A 382 -5.37 -7.23 28.67
C VAL A 382 -5.41 -7.85 30.05
N THR A 383 -6.44 -8.68 30.31
CA THR A 383 -6.73 -9.19 31.67
C THR A 383 -6.13 -10.56 31.95
N ASP A 384 -5.91 -11.37 30.93
CA ASP A 384 -5.36 -12.73 31.00
C ASP A 384 -3.93 -12.86 30.47
N GLY A 385 -3.36 -11.74 30.06
CA GLY A 385 -2.02 -11.67 29.47
C GLY A 385 -1.96 -12.17 28.01
N ALA A 386 -3.00 -12.77 27.46
CA ALA A 386 -3.01 -13.31 26.11
C ALA A 386 -3.36 -12.23 25.09
N VAL A 387 -2.56 -12.13 24.04
CA VAL A 387 -2.76 -11.21 22.91
C VAL A 387 -2.49 -11.97 21.61
N ASN A 388 -3.44 -11.92 20.69
CA ASN A 388 -3.25 -12.51 19.37
C ASN A 388 -2.55 -11.51 18.46
N VAL A 389 -1.32 -11.82 18.08
CA VAL A 389 -0.49 -10.98 17.20
C VAL A 389 -0.58 -11.51 15.77
N ASN A 390 -0.93 -10.63 14.84
CA ASN A 390 -0.96 -10.91 13.41
C ASN A 390 -0.05 -9.90 12.72
N GLY A 391 1.20 -10.27 12.56
CA GLY A 391 2.28 -9.39 12.10
C GLY A 391 2.74 -8.42 13.18
N ARG A 392 1.87 -7.55 13.68
CA ARG A 392 2.19 -6.51 14.66
C ARG A 392 1.00 -6.20 15.55
N GLU A 393 1.27 -6.03 16.85
CA GLU A 393 0.31 -5.51 17.84
C GLU A 393 0.97 -4.41 18.67
N VAL A 394 0.20 -3.40 19.07
CA VAL A 394 0.67 -2.29 19.89
C VAL A 394 0.03 -2.37 21.26
N LEU A 395 0.87 -2.37 22.29
CA LEU A 395 0.47 -2.44 23.67
C LEU A 395 0.80 -1.12 24.36
N TRP A 396 -0.13 -0.64 25.18
CA TRP A 396 0.06 0.48 26.10
C TRP A 396 0.29 -0.08 27.50
N VAL A 397 1.44 0.23 28.09
CA VAL A 397 1.79 -0.17 29.47
C VAL A 397 1.74 1.04 30.35
N SER A 398 0.76 1.08 31.24
CA SER A 398 0.59 2.14 32.25
C SER A 398 1.25 1.74 33.56
N LEU A 399 1.95 2.69 34.17
CA LEU A 399 2.68 2.56 35.44
C LEU A 399 2.21 3.66 36.41
N LYS A 400 1.35 3.33 37.35
CA LYS A 400 0.88 4.25 38.42
C LYS A 400 1.78 4.12 39.63
N VAL A 401 2.58 5.14 39.91
CA VAL A 401 3.50 5.18 41.06
C VAL A 401 2.69 5.32 42.36
N ASN A 402 3.02 4.49 43.36
CA ASN A 402 2.36 4.56 44.67
C ASN A 402 2.71 5.86 45.38
N ASP A 403 1.81 6.36 46.25
CA ASP A 403 1.99 7.62 46.97
C ASP A 403 3.14 7.59 48.00
N ASP A 404 3.47 6.39 48.47
CA ASP A 404 4.57 6.12 49.43
C ASP A 404 5.84 5.56 48.77
N ALA A 405 5.90 5.58 47.44
CA ALA A 405 6.97 4.97 46.67
C ALA A 405 8.35 5.48 47.10
N ALA A 406 9.31 4.56 47.28
CA ALA A 406 10.70 4.93 47.47
C ALA A 406 11.26 5.50 46.15
N GLY A 407 12.10 6.55 46.28
CA GLY A 407 12.83 7.07 45.12
C GLY A 407 13.90 6.11 44.65
N GLY A 408 14.10 5.99 43.33
CA GLY A 408 15.10 5.11 42.75
C GLY A 408 14.86 4.82 41.28
N ASP A 409 15.82 4.09 40.68
CA ASP A 409 15.73 3.58 39.31
C ASP A 409 15.32 2.12 39.34
N TYR A 410 14.21 1.82 38.70
CA TYR A 410 13.60 0.50 38.71
C TYR A 410 13.53 -0.06 37.26
N PRO A 411 13.98 -1.29 37.03
CA PRO A 411 13.72 -1.97 35.76
C PRO A 411 12.26 -2.40 35.69
N VAL A 412 11.66 -2.22 34.54
CA VAL A 412 10.35 -2.75 34.17
C VAL A 412 10.57 -3.63 32.95
N GLU A 413 10.52 -4.93 33.13
CA GLU A 413 10.68 -5.90 32.04
C GLU A 413 9.33 -6.21 31.44
N ILE A 414 9.18 -6.06 30.12
CA ILE A 414 8.05 -6.57 29.34
C ILE A 414 8.54 -7.76 28.54
N SER A 415 7.79 -8.87 28.57
CA SER A 415 8.11 -10.07 27.83
C SER A 415 6.92 -10.59 27.01
N ALA A 416 7.24 -11.24 25.89
CA ALA A 416 6.30 -11.93 25.01
C ALA A 416 6.98 -13.17 24.41
N ASN A 417 6.43 -14.35 24.63
CA ASN A 417 6.93 -15.63 24.07
C ASN A 417 8.46 -15.82 24.17
N GLY A 418 9.03 -15.52 25.36
CA GLY A 418 10.46 -15.71 25.65
C GLY A 418 11.40 -14.63 25.10
N LYS A 419 10.87 -13.55 24.53
CA LYS A 419 11.61 -12.31 24.25
C LYS A 419 11.25 -11.27 25.28
N SER A 420 12.21 -10.43 25.68
CA SER A 420 11.95 -9.34 26.62
C SER A 420 12.73 -8.08 26.26
N GLU A 421 12.17 -6.95 26.70
CA GLU A 421 12.79 -5.62 26.67
C GLU A 421 12.65 -4.95 28.02
N ILE A 422 13.62 -4.09 28.37
CA ILE A 422 13.68 -3.42 29.65
C ILE A 422 13.46 -1.93 29.49
N PHE A 423 12.39 -1.44 30.14
CA PHE A 423 12.14 -0.02 30.35
C PHE A 423 12.66 0.38 31.73
N ARG A 424 13.26 1.56 31.88
CA ARG A 424 13.76 2.07 33.17
C ARG A 424 12.85 3.17 33.69
N LEU A 425 12.23 2.94 34.84
CA LEU A 425 11.43 3.92 35.53
C LEU A 425 12.27 4.57 36.67
N THR A 426 12.48 5.88 36.60
CA THR A 426 13.04 6.66 37.68
C THR A 426 11.90 7.23 38.54
N VAL A 427 11.74 6.74 39.76
CA VAL A 427 10.79 7.30 40.74
C VAL A 427 11.45 8.45 41.47
N VAL A 428 10.88 9.64 41.32
CA VAL A 428 11.32 10.84 42.09
C VAL A 428 10.46 10.94 43.33
N PRO A 429 11.05 10.94 44.55
CA PRO A 429 10.32 10.87 45.82
C PRO A 429 9.70 12.24 46.24
N VAL A 430 8.99 12.85 45.32
CA VAL A 430 8.24 14.09 45.48
C VAL A 430 6.79 13.82 45.14
N THR A 431 5.86 14.28 45.96
CA THR A 431 4.42 14.15 45.71
C THR A 431 3.91 15.43 45.04
N LEU A 432 3.09 15.29 44.03
CA LEU A 432 2.37 16.43 43.42
C LEU A 432 1.44 17.03 44.49
N PRO A 433 1.37 18.36 44.61
CA PRO A 433 0.37 18.99 45.47
C PRO A 433 -1.03 18.61 44.97
N GLU A 434 -1.95 18.37 45.93
CA GLU A 434 -3.37 18.20 45.61
C GLU A 434 -3.87 19.45 44.85
N GLN A 435 -4.51 19.25 43.70
CA GLN A 435 -5.13 20.31 42.90
C GLN A 435 -6.48 20.70 43.47
#